data_4ad5f0d02b02fee4fe98bcc289d0b836
#
_entry.id   4ad5f0d02b02fee4fe98bcc289d0b836
#
_cell.length_a   1.000
_cell.length_b   1.000
_cell.length_c   1.000
_cell.angle_alpha   90.00
_cell.angle_beta   90.00
_cell.angle_gamma   90.00
#
_symmetry.space_group_name_H-M   'P 1'
#
loop_
_entity.id
_entity.type
_entity.pdbx_description
1 polymer ?
#
loop_
_entity_poly.entity_id
_entity_poly.type
_entity_poly.pdbx_seq_one_letter_code
_entity_poly.pdbx_strand_id
1 'polypeptide(L)'
;MDGYVVAPNGHAGGIPEPVELKRWKLSRIRRASTHIMGRVTYQEMERFWPASTDDYAAPMNDIPKVVFSKTLNKATWPESSIARGDLDEEIRALKSRPGGEIIAWGGAGFAQALSRAGLIDSYAIVVQPVVYGGGKPIFQNLHETLHLHLVASTTFSSGTQRNQYEPQRQGIGAA
;
A
#
# COMPACT_ATOMS: atom_id res chain seq x y z
N MET A 1 8.63 1.40 14.58
CA MET A 1 9.69 2.43 14.47
C MET A 1 10.95 1.91 13.77
N ASP A 2 11.18 0.62 13.72
CA ASP A 2 12.40 -0.05 13.21
C ASP A 2 12.30 -0.50 11.74
N GLY A 3 11.31 0.01 11.00
CA GLY A 3 11.15 -0.24 9.56
C GLY A 3 10.47 -1.56 9.19
N TYR A 4 10.07 -2.36 10.16
CA TYR A 4 9.32 -3.60 9.90
C TYR A 4 7.81 -3.32 9.85
N VAL A 5 7.14 -3.92 8.86
CA VAL A 5 5.67 -3.83 8.68
C VAL A 5 4.95 -5.08 9.16
N VAL A 6 5.68 -6.17 9.36
CA VAL A 6 5.19 -7.43 9.93
C VAL A 6 6.22 -7.95 10.91
N ALA A 7 5.81 -8.26 12.14
CA ALA A 7 6.65 -8.85 13.16
C ALA A 7 7.07 -10.30 12.81
N PRO A 8 8.09 -10.87 13.48
CA PRO A 8 8.53 -12.25 13.22
C PRO A 8 7.43 -13.31 13.36
N ASN A 9 6.45 -13.09 14.24
CA ASN A 9 5.30 -13.98 14.46
C ASN A 9 4.16 -13.79 13.43
N GLY A 10 4.35 -12.96 12.41
CA GLY A 10 3.35 -12.68 11.38
C GLY A 10 2.33 -11.58 11.75
N HIS A 11 2.40 -11.02 12.94
CA HIS A 11 1.52 -9.92 13.35
C HIS A 11 1.90 -8.60 12.66
N ALA A 12 0.87 -7.87 12.23
CA ALA A 12 0.98 -6.49 11.78
C ALA A 12 0.07 -5.61 12.65
N GLY A 13 0.57 -4.50 13.15
CA GLY A 13 -0.16 -3.62 14.05
C GLY A 13 0.25 -3.80 15.52
N GLY A 14 -0.51 -3.24 16.44
CA GLY A 14 -0.21 -3.30 17.89
C GLY A 14 -0.81 -2.16 18.69
N ILE A 15 -1.31 -1.11 18.01
CA ILE A 15 -1.94 0.04 18.66
C ILE A 15 -3.27 0.30 17.96
N PRO A 16 -4.36 0.59 18.71
CA PRO A 16 -5.62 0.98 18.13
C PRO A 16 -5.46 2.17 17.17
N GLU A 17 -6.13 2.10 16.04
CA GLU A 17 -6.05 3.14 15.03
C GLU A 17 -6.68 4.45 15.54
N PRO A 18 -5.96 5.58 15.54
CA PRO A 18 -6.54 6.87 15.88
C PRO A 18 -7.71 7.24 14.95
N VAL A 19 -8.77 7.83 15.48
CA VAL A 19 -9.96 8.21 14.72
C VAL A 19 -9.63 9.16 13.57
N GLU A 20 -8.72 10.09 13.80
CA GLU A 20 -8.26 11.04 12.78
C GLU A 20 -7.50 10.33 11.65
N LEU A 21 -6.69 9.31 11.98
CA LEU A 21 -6.00 8.48 10.99
C LEU A 21 -7.01 7.66 10.17
N LYS A 22 -8.00 7.05 10.81
CA LYS A 22 -9.11 6.34 10.14
C LYS A 22 -9.84 7.27 9.17
N ARG A 23 -10.20 8.46 9.63
CA ARG A 23 -10.88 9.47 8.80
C ARG A 23 -10.05 9.88 7.58
N TRP A 24 -8.75 10.10 7.78
CA TRP A 24 -7.83 10.41 6.69
C TRP A 24 -7.72 9.26 5.69
N LYS A 25 -7.53 8.01 6.14
CA LYS A 25 -7.51 6.83 5.26
C LYS A 25 -8.79 6.70 4.46
N LEU A 26 -9.95 6.79 5.11
CA LEU A 26 -11.26 6.74 4.44
C LEU A 26 -11.39 7.81 3.36
N SER A 27 -10.93 9.03 3.64
CA SER A 27 -10.98 10.11 2.63
C SER A 27 -10.14 9.82 1.40
N ARG A 28 -8.99 9.13 1.56
CA ARG A 28 -8.13 8.70 0.44
C ARG A 28 -8.75 7.54 -0.32
N ILE A 29 -9.20 6.51 0.40
CA ILE A 29 -9.81 5.32 -0.20
C ILE A 29 -11.02 5.69 -1.06
N ARG A 30 -11.90 6.56 -0.58
CA ARG A 30 -13.09 7.00 -1.31
C ARG A 30 -12.78 7.78 -2.61
N ARG A 31 -11.57 8.30 -2.76
CA ARG A 31 -11.11 8.97 -3.99
C ARG A 31 -10.31 8.05 -4.91
N ALA A 32 -10.04 6.84 -4.47
CA ALA A 32 -9.32 5.88 -5.28
C ALA A 32 -10.17 5.41 -6.47
N SER A 33 -9.54 5.26 -7.61
CA SER A 33 -10.15 4.62 -8.79
C SER A 33 -9.88 3.12 -8.83
N THR A 34 -8.82 2.67 -8.17
CA THR A 34 -8.39 1.28 -8.22
C THR A 34 -7.60 0.91 -6.97
N HIS A 35 -7.86 -0.27 -6.44
CA HIS A 35 -7.00 -0.92 -5.46
C HIS A 35 -6.09 -1.92 -6.16
N ILE A 36 -4.80 -1.92 -5.83
CA ILE A 36 -3.85 -2.91 -6.33
C ILE A 36 -3.21 -3.68 -5.18
N MET A 37 -2.96 -4.95 -5.38
CA MET A 37 -2.39 -5.81 -4.34
C MET A 37 -1.79 -7.09 -4.91
N GLY A 38 -0.90 -7.70 -4.15
CA GLY A 38 -0.42 -9.05 -4.43
C GLY A 38 -1.40 -10.13 -3.94
N ARG A 39 -1.21 -11.37 -4.41
CA ARG A 39 -2.09 -12.52 -4.12
C ARG A 39 -2.35 -12.76 -2.63
N VAL A 40 -1.33 -12.69 -1.78
CA VAL A 40 -1.49 -13.00 -0.35
C VAL A 40 -2.42 -11.99 0.31
N THR A 41 -2.16 -10.70 0.11
CA THR A 41 -3.01 -9.62 0.62
C THR A 41 -4.44 -9.73 0.07
N TYR A 42 -4.58 -10.03 -1.22
CA TYR A 42 -5.89 -10.26 -1.82
C TYR A 42 -6.67 -11.36 -1.09
N GLN A 43 -6.07 -12.53 -0.87
CA GLN A 43 -6.71 -13.66 -0.21
C GLN A 43 -7.10 -13.39 1.25
N GLU A 44 -6.31 -12.56 1.96
CA GLU A 44 -6.64 -12.11 3.31
C GLU A 44 -7.83 -11.14 3.28
N MET A 45 -7.81 -10.16 2.41
CA MET A 45 -8.84 -9.14 2.28
C MET A 45 -10.17 -9.70 1.74
N GLU A 46 -10.13 -10.61 0.77
CA GLU A 46 -11.30 -11.29 0.21
C GLU A 46 -12.10 -12.05 1.27
N ARG A 47 -11.42 -12.60 2.28
CA ARG A 47 -12.10 -13.31 3.39
C ARG A 47 -12.73 -12.36 4.41
N PHE A 48 -12.22 -11.15 4.51
CA PHE A 48 -12.59 -10.21 5.57
C PHE A 48 -13.63 -9.17 5.12
N TRP A 49 -13.35 -8.46 4.02
CA TRP A 49 -14.12 -7.28 3.65
C TRP A 49 -15.56 -7.57 3.22
N PRO A 50 -15.89 -8.66 2.47
CA PRO A 50 -17.27 -8.91 2.04
C PRO A 50 -18.27 -9.06 3.18
N ALA A 51 -17.83 -9.55 4.35
CA ALA A 51 -18.68 -9.72 5.52
C ALA A 51 -18.49 -8.64 6.59
N SER A 52 -17.59 -7.69 6.36
CA SER A 52 -17.24 -6.65 7.34
C SER A 52 -18.30 -5.56 7.39
N THR A 53 -18.59 -5.06 8.60
CA THR A 53 -19.45 -3.90 8.86
C THR A 53 -18.65 -2.64 9.20
N ASP A 54 -17.31 -2.68 9.07
CA ASP A 54 -16.45 -1.52 9.29
C ASP A 54 -16.70 -0.43 8.24
N ASP A 55 -16.44 0.83 8.58
CA ASP A 55 -16.58 1.98 7.66
C ASP A 55 -15.74 1.85 6.38
N TYR A 56 -14.68 1.03 6.42
CA TYR A 56 -13.87 0.72 5.26
C TYR A 56 -14.55 -0.27 4.30
N ALA A 57 -15.55 -1.05 4.76
CA ALA A 57 -16.08 -2.17 3.99
C ALA A 57 -16.66 -1.75 2.64
N ALA A 58 -17.52 -0.72 2.61
CA ALA A 58 -18.13 -0.26 1.38
C ALA A 58 -17.06 0.14 0.32
N PRO A 59 -16.14 1.10 0.56
CA PRO A 59 -15.16 1.46 -0.45
C PRO A 59 -14.16 0.33 -0.77
N MET A 60 -13.90 -0.60 0.16
CA MET A 60 -13.07 -1.77 -0.13
C MET A 60 -13.78 -2.77 -1.05
N ASN A 61 -15.09 -2.90 -0.95
CA ASN A 61 -15.88 -3.81 -1.79
C ASN A 61 -16.21 -3.20 -3.16
N ASP A 62 -16.55 -1.92 -3.23
CA ASP A 62 -17.12 -1.29 -4.41
C ASP A 62 -16.06 -0.83 -5.44
N ILE A 63 -14.86 -0.43 -4.97
CA ILE A 63 -13.80 0.06 -5.84
C ILE A 63 -13.13 -1.09 -6.59
N PRO A 64 -12.88 -0.97 -7.91
CA PRO A 64 -12.17 -1.97 -8.71
C PRO A 64 -10.83 -2.39 -8.12
N LYS A 65 -10.55 -3.69 -8.17
CA LYS A 65 -9.32 -4.30 -7.63
C LYS A 65 -8.52 -5.01 -8.71
N VAL A 66 -7.21 -4.80 -8.73
CA VAL A 66 -6.28 -5.53 -9.60
C VAL A 66 -5.30 -6.33 -8.76
N VAL A 67 -5.33 -7.64 -8.93
CA VAL A 67 -4.50 -8.59 -8.18
C VAL A 67 -3.33 -9.02 -9.04
N PHE A 68 -2.13 -8.68 -8.62
CA PHE A 68 -0.90 -9.07 -9.30
C PHE A 68 -0.51 -10.49 -8.89
N SER A 69 -0.75 -11.44 -9.79
CA SER A 69 -0.47 -12.85 -9.52
C SER A 69 -0.34 -13.70 -10.78
N LYS A 70 0.73 -14.48 -10.85
CA LYS A 70 0.92 -15.53 -11.88
C LYS A 70 0.30 -16.88 -11.49
N THR A 71 -0.12 -17.06 -10.24
CA THR A 71 -0.57 -18.36 -9.70
C THR A 71 -2.02 -18.37 -9.20
N LEU A 72 -2.66 -17.21 -9.04
CA LEU A 72 -4.07 -17.14 -8.66
C LEU A 72 -4.93 -17.52 -9.87
N ASN A 73 -5.73 -18.56 -9.75
CA ASN A 73 -6.56 -19.06 -10.85
C ASN A 73 -7.79 -18.16 -11.09
N LYS A 74 -8.44 -17.73 -10.02
CA LYS A 74 -9.68 -16.95 -10.07
C LYS A 74 -9.70 -15.93 -8.94
N ALA A 75 -10.18 -14.72 -9.23
CA ALA A 75 -10.54 -13.71 -8.25
C ALA A 75 -12.06 -13.77 -8.04
N THR A 76 -12.51 -13.99 -6.82
CA THR A 76 -13.92 -14.18 -6.46
C THR A 76 -14.53 -13.02 -5.70
N TRP A 77 -13.70 -12.16 -5.12
CA TRP A 77 -14.15 -10.91 -4.54
C TRP A 77 -14.67 -9.99 -5.65
N PRO A 78 -15.93 -9.47 -5.56
CA PRO A 78 -16.50 -8.61 -6.59
C PRO A 78 -15.58 -7.46 -7.00
N GLU A 79 -15.71 -6.99 -8.22
CA GLU A 79 -14.89 -5.93 -8.82
C GLU A 79 -13.38 -6.23 -8.84
N SER A 80 -12.97 -7.51 -8.85
CA SER A 80 -11.59 -7.93 -8.89
C SER A 80 -11.20 -8.53 -10.24
N SER A 81 -10.01 -8.15 -10.71
CA SER A 81 -9.35 -8.71 -11.91
C SER A 81 -7.94 -9.18 -11.57
N ILE A 82 -7.36 -10.05 -12.40
CA ILE A 82 -6.01 -10.56 -12.20
C ILE A 82 -5.10 -10.02 -13.30
N ALA A 83 -4.04 -9.31 -12.91
CA ALA A 83 -2.93 -8.93 -13.76
C ALA A 83 -1.88 -10.04 -13.76
N ARG A 84 -1.51 -10.54 -14.94
CA ARG A 84 -0.55 -11.64 -15.13
C ARG A 84 0.69 -11.21 -15.92
N GLY A 85 0.66 -10.02 -16.49
CA GLY A 85 1.72 -9.45 -17.29
C GLY A 85 2.92 -8.98 -16.46
N ASP A 86 3.77 -8.23 -17.08
CA ASP A 86 4.88 -7.55 -16.43
C ASP A 86 4.37 -6.47 -15.49
N LEU A 87 5.00 -6.37 -14.30
CA LEU A 87 4.55 -5.44 -13.26
C LEU A 87 4.60 -3.98 -13.74
N ASP A 88 5.67 -3.60 -14.42
CA ASP A 88 5.88 -2.23 -14.89
C ASP A 88 4.86 -1.85 -15.96
N GLU A 89 4.66 -2.73 -16.96
CA GLU A 89 3.69 -2.54 -18.04
C GLU A 89 2.26 -2.41 -17.49
N GLU A 90 1.85 -3.33 -16.62
CA GLU A 90 0.51 -3.33 -16.03
C GLU A 90 0.24 -2.07 -15.18
N ILE A 91 1.21 -1.64 -14.35
CA ILE A 91 1.08 -0.42 -13.55
C ILE A 91 1.05 0.83 -14.43
N ARG A 92 1.89 0.92 -15.47
CA ARG A 92 1.85 2.05 -16.41
C ARG A 92 0.52 2.11 -17.15
N ALA A 93 0.01 0.97 -17.59
CA ALA A 93 -1.31 0.88 -18.20
C ALA A 93 -2.45 1.32 -17.26
N LEU A 94 -2.37 0.96 -15.98
CA LEU A 94 -3.33 1.46 -14.98
C LEU A 94 -3.21 2.97 -14.78
N LYS A 95 -1.99 3.49 -14.67
CA LYS A 95 -1.73 4.93 -14.49
C LYS A 95 -2.14 5.79 -15.70
N SER A 96 -2.19 5.23 -16.91
CA SER A 96 -2.62 5.94 -18.12
C SER A 96 -4.14 6.09 -18.24
N ARG A 97 -4.91 5.38 -17.42
CA ARG A 97 -6.37 5.48 -17.42
C ARG A 97 -6.83 6.75 -16.71
N PRO A 98 -7.88 7.42 -17.20
CA PRO A 98 -8.48 8.51 -16.45
C PRO A 98 -9.09 7.99 -15.14
N GLY A 99 -8.96 8.75 -14.07
CA GLY A 99 -9.52 8.35 -12.77
C GLY A 99 -8.83 9.00 -11.58
N GLY A 100 -9.15 8.50 -10.41
CA GLY A 100 -8.56 8.92 -9.14
C GLY A 100 -7.24 8.20 -8.82
N GLU A 101 -6.89 8.21 -7.56
CA GLU A 101 -5.67 7.56 -7.06
C GLU A 101 -5.71 6.04 -7.23
N ILE A 102 -4.57 5.43 -7.52
CA ILE A 102 -4.37 3.97 -7.42
C ILE A 102 -3.75 3.70 -6.05
N ILE A 103 -4.45 2.98 -5.19
CA ILE A 103 -3.95 2.64 -3.86
C ILE A 103 -3.36 1.22 -3.86
N ALA A 104 -2.06 1.14 -3.56
CA ALA A 104 -1.39 -0.13 -3.35
C ALA A 104 -1.58 -0.60 -1.91
N TRP A 105 -2.29 -1.72 -1.74
CA TRP A 105 -2.40 -2.43 -0.48
C TRP A 105 -1.26 -3.44 -0.38
N GLY A 106 -0.37 -3.22 0.56
CA GLY A 106 0.82 -4.03 0.64
C GLY A 106 0.71 -5.19 1.61
N GLY A 107 1.12 -6.40 1.19
CA GLY A 107 2.06 -7.16 1.96
C GLY A 107 3.46 -6.64 1.62
N ALA A 108 4.43 -6.81 2.51
CA ALA A 108 5.78 -6.26 2.32
C ALA A 108 6.37 -6.56 0.93
N GLY A 109 6.18 -7.79 0.43
CA GLY A 109 6.74 -8.21 -0.86
C GLY A 109 6.21 -7.43 -2.08
N PHE A 110 4.93 -7.09 -2.11
CA PHE A 110 4.35 -6.31 -3.20
C PHE A 110 4.81 -4.84 -3.14
N ALA A 111 4.81 -4.24 -1.94
CA ALA A 111 5.32 -2.89 -1.73
C ALA A 111 6.82 -2.78 -2.11
N GLN A 112 7.63 -3.78 -1.75
CA GLN A 112 9.03 -3.87 -2.13
C GLN A 112 9.22 -3.99 -3.65
N ALA A 113 8.40 -4.81 -4.33
CA ALA A 113 8.46 -4.95 -5.79
C ALA A 113 8.15 -3.64 -6.50
N LEU A 114 7.09 -2.93 -6.08
CA LEU A 114 6.73 -1.61 -6.61
C LEU A 114 7.83 -0.57 -6.34
N SER A 115 8.44 -0.58 -5.14
CA SER A 115 9.50 0.35 -4.78
C SER A 115 10.78 0.11 -5.59
N ARG A 116 11.18 -1.16 -5.80
CA ARG A 116 12.34 -1.52 -6.64
C ARG A 116 12.16 -1.08 -8.09
N ALA A 117 10.95 -1.19 -8.60
CA ALA A 117 10.63 -0.79 -9.98
C ALA A 117 10.37 0.72 -10.13
N GLY A 118 10.47 1.52 -9.05
CA GLY A 118 10.22 2.98 -9.11
C GLY A 118 8.79 3.35 -9.50
N LEU A 119 7.81 2.50 -9.18
CA LEU A 119 6.43 2.64 -9.64
C LEU A 119 5.53 3.39 -8.65
N ILE A 120 6.03 3.76 -7.48
CA ILE A 120 5.28 4.48 -6.44
C ILE A 120 5.53 5.97 -6.57
N ASP A 121 4.47 6.75 -6.69
CA ASP A 121 4.55 8.21 -6.77
C ASP A 121 4.46 8.88 -5.39
N SER A 122 3.78 8.23 -4.44
CA SER A 122 3.64 8.74 -3.06
C SER A 122 3.57 7.60 -2.06
N TYR A 123 4.34 7.72 -0.99
CA TYR A 123 4.34 6.79 0.15
C TYR A 123 3.59 7.42 1.31
N ALA A 124 2.55 6.77 1.80
CA ALA A 124 1.90 7.11 3.05
C ALA A 124 2.31 6.09 4.12
N ILE A 125 3.28 6.45 4.93
CA ILE A 125 3.86 5.56 5.93
C ILE A 125 3.29 5.90 7.31
N VAL A 126 2.65 4.92 7.94
CA VAL A 126 2.18 5.02 9.32
C VAL A 126 3.21 4.37 10.24
N VAL A 127 3.85 5.18 11.05
CA VAL A 127 4.84 4.74 12.04
C VAL A 127 4.16 4.64 13.40
N GLN A 128 4.02 3.43 13.91
CA GLN A 128 3.52 3.19 15.26
C GLN A 128 4.69 3.22 16.26
N PRO A 129 4.48 3.67 17.51
CA PRO A 129 5.49 3.67 18.57
C PRO A 129 5.72 2.24 19.10
N VAL A 130 6.05 1.31 18.20
CA VAL A 130 6.32 -0.11 18.45
C VAL A 130 7.62 -0.50 17.77
N VAL A 131 8.41 -1.32 18.43
CA VAL A 131 9.63 -1.95 17.91
C VAL A 131 9.38 -3.44 17.81
N TYR A 132 9.49 -4.00 16.61
CA TYR A 132 9.31 -5.44 16.39
C TYR A 132 10.60 -6.24 16.61
N GLY A 133 11.76 -5.61 16.48
CA GLY A 133 13.06 -6.27 16.61
C GLY A 133 13.41 -7.25 15.49
N GLY A 134 12.60 -7.31 14.43
CA GLY A 134 12.76 -8.22 13.29
C GLY A 134 11.46 -8.38 12.51
N GLY A 135 11.47 -9.23 11.48
CA GLY A 135 10.30 -9.50 10.65
C GLY A 135 10.47 -9.09 9.19
N LYS A 136 9.41 -8.59 8.57
CA LYS A 136 9.44 -8.15 7.16
C LYS A 136 9.57 -6.63 7.08
N PRO A 137 10.69 -6.10 6.56
CA PRO A 137 10.88 -4.65 6.39
C PRO A 137 10.00 -4.11 5.26
N ILE A 138 9.69 -2.81 5.32
CA ILE A 138 8.96 -2.14 4.23
C ILE A 138 9.81 -2.03 2.97
N PHE A 139 11.10 -1.73 3.12
CA PHE A 139 12.06 -1.64 2.02
C PHE A 139 13.12 -2.72 2.15
N GLN A 140 13.41 -3.39 1.03
CA GLN A 140 14.45 -4.41 0.96
C GLN A 140 14.93 -4.58 -0.47
N ASN A 141 16.26 -4.80 -0.62
CA ASN A 141 16.88 -5.11 -1.91
C ASN A 141 16.58 -4.04 -2.99
N LEU A 142 16.63 -2.78 -2.63
CA LEU A 142 16.60 -1.70 -3.60
C LEU A 142 17.90 -1.74 -4.41
N HIS A 143 17.81 -1.48 -5.71
CA HIS A 143 18.99 -1.42 -6.60
C HIS A 143 19.86 -0.20 -6.30
N GLU A 144 19.21 0.90 -5.91
CA GLU A 144 19.84 2.17 -5.57
C GLU A 144 19.17 2.79 -4.35
N THR A 145 19.81 3.77 -3.73
CA THR A 145 19.21 4.54 -2.64
C THR A 145 17.96 5.29 -3.14
N LEU A 146 16.84 5.07 -2.48
CA LEU A 146 15.61 5.78 -2.75
C LEU A 146 15.55 7.05 -1.91
N HIS A 147 15.80 8.19 -2.53
CA HIS A 147 15.66 9.49 -1.89
C HIS A 147 14.20 9.92 -1.87
N LEU A 148 13.71 10.31 -0.70
CA LEU A 148 12.34 10.71 -0.47
C LEU A 148 12.28 12.16 0.05
N HIS A 149 11.33 12.93 -0.47
CA HIS A 149 10.96 14.25 0.04
C HIS A 149 9.75 14.11 0.96
N LEU A 150 9.84 14.64 2.19
CA LEU A 150 8.72 14.67 3.12
C LEU A 150 7.75 15.78 2.70
N VAL A 151 6.54 15.38 2.34
CA VAL A 151 5.45 16.29 1.91
C VAL A 151 4.59 16.71 3.09
N ALA A 152 4.27 15.78 3.97
CA ALA A 152 3.44 16.04 5.14
C ALA A 152 3.75 15.06 6.28
N SER A 153 3.63 15.53 7.52
CA SER A 153 3.72 14.72 8.72
C SER A 153 2.63 15.11 9.70
N THR A 154 2.05 14.10 10.36
CA THR A 154 1.04 14.30 11.41
C THR A 154 1.33 13.33 12.54
N THR A 155 1.43 13.84 13.76
CA THR A 155 1.56 13.03 14.97
C THR A 155 0.22 13.01 15.70
N PHE A 156 -0.24 11.82 16.06
CA PHE A 156 -1.49 11.61 16.81
C PHE A 156 -1.20 11.46 18.30
N SER A 157 -2.22 11.66 19.15
CA SER A 157 -2.11 11.56 20.60
C SER A 157 -1.65 10.19 21.09
N SER A 158 -1.86 9.12 20.30
CA SER A 158 -1.35 7.77 20.57
C SER A 158 0.18 7.62 20.36
N GLY A 159 0.87 8.65 19.90
CA GLY A 159 2.26 8.58 19.45
C GLY A 159 2.43 8.00 18.03
N THR A 160 1.36 7.57 17.39
CA THR A 160 1.39 7.16 15.97
C THR A 160 1.68 8.36 15.08
N GLN A 161 2.54 8.19 14.10
CA GLN A 161 2.85 9.21 13.09
C GLN A 161 2.40 8.75 11.71
N ARG A 162 1.84 9.66 10.93
CA ARG A 162 1.59 9.47 9.51
C ARG A 162 2.51 10.42 8.74
N ASN A 163 3.38 9.86 7.95
CA ASN A 163 4.31 10.59 7.10
C ASN A 163 3.99 10.32 5.63
N GLN A 164 3.87 11.37 4.84
CA GLN A 164 3.71 11.29 3.40
C GLN A 164 5.00 11.73 2.72
N TYR A 165 5.51 10.90 1.82
CA TYR A 165 6.73 11.16 1.08
C TYR A 165 6.48 11.01 -0.42
N GLU A 166 7.27 11.73 -1.21
CA GLU A 166 7.38 11.56 -2.66
C GLU A 166 8.82 11.20 -3.03
N PRO A 167 9.02 10.25 -3.98
CA PRO A 167 10.35 9.98 -4.49
C PRO A 167 10.94 11.24 -5.14
N GLN A 168 12.17 11.56 -4.76
CA GLN A 168 12.93 12.58 -5.47
C GLN A 168 13.29 11.99 -6.85
N ARG A 169 12.72 12.54 -7.91
CA ARG A 169 13.16 12.24 -9.26
C ARG A 169 14.59 12.78 -9.38
N GLN A 170 15.55 11.89 -9.60
CA GLN A 170 16.88 12.35 -9.99
C GLN A 170 16.70 13.20 -11.25
N GLY A 171 16.92 14.49 -11.13
CA GLY A 171 16.95 15.37 -12.29
C GLY A 171 17.99 14.83 -13.25
N ILE A 172 17.60 14.55 -14.49
CA ILE A 172 18.53 14.35 -15.60
C ILE A 172 19.45 15.56 -15.56
N GLY A 173 20.73 15.33 -15.30
CA GLY A 173 21.76 16.27 -14.90
C GLY A 173 21.65 17.66 -15.50
N ALA A 174 21.77 18.64 -14.64
CA ALA A 174 22.43 19.87 -15.04
C ALA A 174 23.93 19.56 -15.10
N ALA A 175 24.44 19.30 -16.28
CA ALA A 175 25.86 19.34 -16.59
C ALA A 175 26.30 20.80 -16.62
#